data_cb4622c26911151bf26f6042221917a6
#
_entry.id   cb4622c26911151bf26f6042221917a6
#
_cell.length_a   1.000
_cell.length_b   1.000
_cell.length_c   1.000
_cell.angle_alpha   90.00
_cell.angle_beta   90.00
_cell.angle_gamma   90.00
#
_symmetry.space_group_name_H-M   'P 1'
#
loop_
_entity.id
_entity.type
_entity.pdbx_description
1 polymer ?
#
loop_
_entity_poly.entity_id
_entity_poly.type
_entity_poly.pdbx_seq_one_letter_code
_entity_poly.pdbx_strand_id
1 'polypeptide(L)'
;MLHIKLALMAVFWSGVFPAVNIVLQSMGVFSSVFLRFSAAAVILLALLWLREGRLRRLSPRESVLVVVLGLFGITLYNSLFTAGLALVEASRAALIVPTNPAFTALFAALLLKERLGAVRATGIGLSVLGALWVLAKGSPTAFFSMSFGLGELLLVLCIFIWSAYTLLGRVALSSLSPLALTAYVMAAGALPTAIPAWFENEAFARVTWQSWAALGYLVVFGTVIPFLWFYEGVKALGAARASQFINLVPPLAVTASILILGEAFTPALLVGAALVIAGLYLTNKPK
;
A
#
# COMPACT_ATOMS: atom_id res chain seq x y z
N MET A 1 -16.01 -17.04 2.57
CA MET A 1 -14.72 -17.13 1.85
C MET A 1 -14.11 -15.75 1.56
N LEU A 2 -14.84 -14.75 1.04
CA LEU A 2 -14.27 -13.43 0.69
C LEU A 2 -13.65 -12.68 1.89
N HIS A 3 -14.34 -12.63 3.04
CA HIS A 3 -13.82 -11.97 4.26
C HIS A 3 -12.50 -12.61 4.76
N ILE A 4 -12.36 -13.93 4.62
CA ILE A 4 -11.11 -14.63 4.96
C ILE A 4 -9.99 -14.21 4.01
N LYS A 5 -10.25 -14.13 2.70
CA LYS A 5 -9.29 -13.61 1.73
C LYS A 5 -8.82 -12.19 2.08
N LEU A 6 -9.75 -11.30 2.43
CA LEU A 6 -9.42 -9.92 2.80
C LEU A 6 -8.66 -9.83 4.14
N ALA A 7 -8.95 -10.67 5.10
CA ALA A 7 -8.18 -10.75 6.34
C ALA A 7 -6.75 -11.26 6.08
N LEU A 8 -6.60 -12.34 5.31
CA LEU A 8 -5.29 -12.87 4.89
C LEU A 8 -4.51 -11.87 4.02
N MET A 9 -5.20 -11.12 3.17
CA MET A 9 -4.59 -10.00 2.42
C MET A 9 -3.92 -9.00 3.37
N ALA A 10 -4.58 -8.63 4.47
CA ALA A 10 -4.01 -7.71 5.45
C ALA A 10 -2.80 -8.32 6.17
N VAL A 11 -2.82 -9.62 6.48
CA VAL A 11 -1.66 -10.35 7.02
C VAL A 11 -0.50 -10.31 6.02
N PHE A 12 -0.76 -10.58 4.75
CA PHE A 12 0.27 -10.55 3.72
C PHE A 12 0.83 -9.15 3.50
N TRP A 13 -0.02 -8.12 3.49
CA TRP A 13 0.44 -6.73 3.38
C TRP A 13 1.23 -6.25 4.59
N SER A 14 0.95 -6.78 5.78
CA SER A 14 1.76 -6.43 6.97
C SER A 14 3.21 -6.87 6.83
N GLY A 15 3.47 -8.01 6.21
CA GLY A 15 4.83 -8.48 5.92
C GLY A 15 5.57 -7.73 4.82
N VAL A 16 4.86 -6.87 4.05
CA VAL A 16 5.51 -6.05 2.99
C VAL A 16 6.50 -5.06 3.60
N PHE A 17 6.20 -4.48 4.76
CA PHE A 17 7.07 -3.49 5.41
C PHE A 17 8.46 -4.06 5.74
N PRO A 18 8.58 -5.15 6.53
CA PRO A 18 9.89 -5.75 6.79
C PRO A 18 10.52 -6.36 5.53
N ALA A 19 9.73 -6.95 4.62
CA ALA A 19 10.26 -7.55 3.40
C ALA A 19 10.91 -6.52 2.46
N VAL A 20 10.31 -5.33 2.29
CA VAL A 20 10.93 -4.24 1.52
C VAL A 20 12.23 -3.81 2.18
N ASN A 21 12.27 -3.68 3.51
CA ASN A 21 13.49 -3.30 4.22
C ASN A 21 14.62 -4.32 4.00
N ILE A 22 14.32 -5.64 4.03
CA ILE A 22 15.28 -6.69 3.73
C ILE A 22 15.79 -6.58 2.27
N VAL A 23 14.89 -6.35 1.30
CA VAL A 23 15.28 -6.19 -0.11
C VAL A 23 16.24 -5.01 -0.27
N LEU A 24 15.96 -3.88 0.38
CA LEU A 24 16.76 -2.66 0.28
C LEU A 24 18.16 -2.77 0.90
N GLN A 25 18.46 -3.83 1.66
CA GLN A 25 19.82 -4.07 2.18
C GLN A 25 20.84 -4.37 1.07
N SER A 26 20.39 -4.85 -0.08
CA SER A 26 21.30 -5.23 -1.18
C SER A 26 20.76 -4.95 -2.58
N MET A 27 19.61 -4.28 -2.70
CA MET A 27 18.98 -3.96 -3.99
C MET A 27 18.46 -2.52 -3.96
N GLY A 28 18.57 -1.83 -5.09
CA GLY A 28 18.08 -0.47 -5.25
C GLY A 28 16.55 -0.36 -5.18
N VAL A 29 16.08 0.86 -4.93
CA VAL A 29 14.65 1.19 -4.81
C VAL A 29 13.89 0.83 -6.09
N PHE A 30 14.35 1.37 -7.22
CA PHE A 30 13.65 1.20 -8.50
C PHE A 30 13.84 -0.19 -9.08
N SER A 31 15.01 -0.80 -8.89
CA SER A 31 15.30 -2.18 -9.29
C SER A 31 14.37 -3.16 -8.57
N SER A 32 14.17 -2.98 -7.27
CA SER A 32 13.26 -3.81 -6.47
C SER A 32 11.81 -3.64 -6.90
N VAL A 33 11.35 -2.41 -7.15
CA VAL A 33 10.00 -2.11 -7.63
C VAL A 33 9.77 -2.69 -9.02
N PHE A 34 10.72 -2.48 -9.95
CA PHE A 34 10.64 -3.00 -11.31
C PHE A 34 10.53 -4.53 -11.33
N LEU A 35 11.44 -5.22 -10.65
CA LEU A 35 11.44 -6.70 -10.60
C LEU A 35 10.17 -7.24 -9.96
N ARG A 36 9.74 -6.66 -8.83
CA ARG A 36 8.53 -7.06 -8.12
C ARG A 36 7.31 -6.99 -9.02
N PHE A 37 7.07 -5.86 -9.65
CA PHE A 37 5.84 -5.63 -10.42
C PHE A 37 5.90 -6.25 -11.81
N SER A 38 7.07 -6.37 -12.43
CA SER A 38 7.25 -7.11 -13.68
C SER A 38 6.98 -8.61 -13.48
N ALA A 39 7.54 -9.22 -12.43
CA ALA A 39 7.26 -10.62 -12.12
C ALA A 39 5.78 -10.84 -11.78
N ALA A 40 5.17 -9.95 -10.99
CA ALA A 40 3.75 -10.01 -10.68
C ALA A 40 2.86 -9.85 -11.95
N ALA A 41 3.23 -8.96 -12.86
CA ALA A 41 2.53 -8.77 -14.12
C ALA A 41 2.58 -10.03 -14.99
N VAL A 42 3.76 -10.67 -15.12
CA VAL A 42 3.92 -11.93 -15.86
C VAL A 42 3.01 -13.02 -15.28
N ILE A 43 3.03 -13.21 -13.95
CA ILE A 43 2.21 -14.21 -13.27
C ILE A 43 0.70 -13.93 -13.50
N LEU A 44 0.27 -12.67 -13.33
CA LEU A 44 -1.13 -12.29 -13.46
C LEU A 44 -1.62 -12.35 -14.92
N LEU A 45 -0.78 -11.96 -15.88
CA LEU A 45 -1.12 -12.08 -17.31
C LEU A 45 -1.19 -13.56 -17.74
N ALA A 46 -0.29 -14.41 -17.23
CA ALA A 46 -0.36 -15.85 -17.44
C ALA A 46 -1.64 -16.45 -16.84
N LEU A 47 -1.99 -16.07 -15.60
CA LEU A 47 -3.24 -16.50 -14.97
C LEU A 47 -4.47 -16.01 -15.74
N LEU A 48 -4.45 -14.78 -16.23
CA LEU A 48 -5.51 -14.22 -17.04
C LEU A 48 -5.70 -15.02 -18.33
N TRP A 49 -4.59 -15.29 -19.04
CA TRP A 49 -4.61 -16.08 -20.26
C TRP A 49 -5.11 -17.51 -20.03
N LEU A 50 -4.67 -18.18 -18.95
CA LEU A 50 -5.11 -19.53 -18.60
C LEU A 50 -6.60 -19.58 -18.22
N ARG A 51 -7.16 -18.54 -17.62
CA ARG A 51 -8.58 -18.52 -17.22
C ARG A 51 -9.54 -18.04 -18.29
N GLU A 52 -9.13 -17.05 -19.10
CA GLU A 52 -9.99 -16.42 -20.09
C GLU A 52 -9.66 -16.87 -21.54
N GLY A 53 -8.61 -17.70 -21.73
CA GLY A 53 -8.15 -18.22 -23.03
C GLY A 53 -7.55 -17.18 -23.97
N ARG A 54 -7.63 -15.90 -23.61
CA ARG A 54 -7.11 -14.77 -24.39
C ARG A 54 -6.86 -13.54 -23.53
N LEU A 55 -5.92 -12.71 -23.94
CA LEU A 55 -5.79 -11.35 -23.43
C LEU A 55 -6.77 -10.45 -24.19
N ARG A 56 -7.79 -9.94 -23.50
CA ARG A 56 -8.80 -9.06 -24.07
C ARG A 56 -8.15 -7.74 -24.51
N ARG A 57 -8.48 -7.25 -25.69
CA ARG A 57 -8.16 -5.89 -26.11
C ARG A 57 -8.97 -4.89 -25.28
N LEU A 58 -8.29 -3.92 -24.72
CA LEU A 58 -8.91 -2.85 -23.96
C LEU A 58 -9.48 -1.80 -24.90
N SER A 59 -10.64 -1.25 -24.57
CA SER A 59 -11.16 -0.05 -25.23
C SER A 59 -10.26 1.16 -24.90
N PRO A 60 -10.31 2.25 -25.68
CA PRO A 60 -9.50 3.45 -25.40
C PRO A 60 -9.70 3.99 -23.97
N ARG A 61 -10.94 3.99 -23.48
CA ARG A 61 -11.25 4.42 -22.10
C ARG A 61 -10.66 3.50 -21.05
N GLU A 62 -10.75 2.18 -21.24
CA GLU A 62 -10.14 1.20 -20.34
C GLU A 62 -8.61 1.32 -20.35
N SER A 63 -8.01 1.52 -21.53
CA SER A 63 -6.57 1.71 -21.66
C SER A 63 -6.08 2.94 -20.90
N VAL A 64 -6.77 4.07 -20.99
CA VAL A 64 -6.45 5.28 -20.23
C VAL A 64 -6.56 5.02 -18.73
N LEU A 65 -7.64 4.38 -18.27
CA LEU A 65 -7.82 4.05 -16.85
C LEU A 65 -6.72 3.10 -16.34
N VAL A 66 -6.36 2.07 -17.11
CA VAL A 66 -5.30 1.11 -16.76
C VAL A 66 -3.94 1.81 -16.69
N VAL A 67 -3.61 2.68 -17.66
CA VAL A 67 -2.35 3.44 -17.66
C VAL A 67 -2.31 4.38 -16.46
N VAL A 68 -3.38 5.15 -16.20
CA VAL A 68 -3.44 6.06 -15.04
C VAL A 68 -3.30 5.28 -13.73
N LEU A 69 -4.03 4.17 -13.57
CA LEU A 69 -3.92 3.31 -12.39
C LEU A 69 -2.51 2.71 -12.25
N GLY A 70 -1.89 2.28 -13.36
CA GLY A 70 -0.53 1.78 -13.38
C GLY A 70 0.49 2.83 -12.96
N LEU A 71 0.43 4.01 -13.54
CA LEU A 71 1.34 5.12 -13.23
C LEU A 71 1.20 5.59 -11.78
N PHE A 72 -0.01 5.83 -11.31
CA PHE A 72 -0.23 6.33 -9.95
C PHE A 72 -0.11 5.23 -8.91
N GLY A 73 -0.84 4.11 -9.06
CA GLY A 73 -0.95 3.08 -8.04
C GLY A 73 0.24 2.13 -7.99
N ILE A 74 0.92 1.90 -9.10
CA ILE A 74 2.06 0.99 -9.15
C ILE A 74 3.37 1.75 -9.24
N THR A 75 3.59 2.54 -10.30
CA THR A 75 4.86 3.25 -10.49
C THR A 75 5.10 4.25 -9.35
N LEU A 76 4.24 5.27 -9.22
CA LEU A 76 4.47 6.38 -8.31
C LEU A 76 4.32 5.94 -6.84
N TYR A 77 3.21 5.30 -6.48
CA TYR A 77 2.97 4.85 -5.11
C TYR A 77 4.08 3.94 -4.60
N ASN A 78 4.45 2.90 -5.34
CA ASN A 78 5.43 1.94 -4.83
C ASN A 78 6.86 2.47 -4.87
N SER A 79 7.21 3.34 -5.83
CA SER A 79 8.50 4.03 -5.81
C SER A 79 8.62 4.95 -4.59
N LEU A 80 7.61 5.76 -4.29
CA LEU A 80 7.58 6.63 -3.11
C LEU A 80 7.56 5.83 -1.81
N PHE A 81 6.77 4.74 -1.75
CA PHE A 81 6.68 3.86 -0.60
C PHE A 81 8.02 3.17 -0.30
N THR A 82 8.66 2.61 -1.32
CA THR A 82 9.94 1.93 -1.17
C THR A 82 11.06 2.92 -0.83
N ALA A 83 11.10 4.10 -1.49
CA ALA A 83 12.03 5.16 -1.15
C ALA A 83 11.81 5.71 0.27
N GLY A 84 10.56 5.84 0.70
CA GLY A 84 10.22 6.22 2.08
C GLY A 84 10.71 5.19 3.09
N LEU A 85 10.53 3.90 2.83
CA LEU A 85 11.03 2.81 3.68
C LEU A 85 12.56 2.68 3.68
N ALA A 86 13.27 3.21 2.70
CA ALA A 86 14.72 3.33 2.74
C ALA A 86 15.21 4.37 3.76
N LEU A 87 14.34 5.30 4.18
CA LEU A 87 14.67 6.45 5.04
C LEU A 87 13.97 6.41 6.41
N VAL A 88 12.95 5.55 6.57
CA VAL A 88 12.11 5.47 7.78
C VAL A 88 11.99 4.01 8.22
N GLU A 89 12.03 3.77 9.54
CA GLU A 89 11.80 2.44 10.11
C GLU A 89 10.48 1.83 9.64
N ALA A 90 10.48 0.52 9.39
CA ALA A 90 9.33 -0.20 8.86
C ALA A 90 8.11 -0.11 9.79
N SER A 91 8.32 -0.19 11.12
CA SER A 91 7.26 -0.04 12.13
C SER A 91 6.61 1.34 12.12
N ARG A 92 7.41 2.41 11.89
CA ARG A 92 6.88 3.78 11.76
C ARG A 92 6.07 3.95 10.47
N ALA A 93 6.59 3.48 9.34
CA ALA A 93 5.89 3.50 8.06
C ALA A 93 4.57 2.72 8.13
N ALA A 94 4.55 1.59 8.86
CA ALA A 94 3.38 0.76 9.08
C ALA A 94 2.26 1.44 9.90
N LEU A 95 2.55 2.52 10.60
CA LEU A 95 1.54 3.34 11.26
C LEU A 95 1.10 4.56 10.44
N ILE A 96 1.97 5.06 9.56
CA ILE A 96 1.66 6.21 8.70
C ILE A 96 0.79 5.80 7.52
N VAL A 97 1.26 4.84 6.72
CA VAL A 97 0.63 4.49 5.44
C VAL A 97 -0.79 3.94 5.58
N PRO A 98 -1.11 3.03 6.51
CA PRO A 98 -2.47 2.53 6.66
C PRO A 98 -3.48 3.51 7.26
N THR A 99 -3.14 4.78 7.45
CA THR A 99 -4.13 5.85 7.73
C THR A 99 -4.95 6.23 6.49
N ASN A 100 -4.62 5.67 5.32
CA ASN A 100 -5.35 5.85 4.06
C ASN A 100 -6.88 5.84 4.17
N PRO A 101 -7.55 4.93 4.92
CA PRO A 101 -9.01 4.92 5.01
C PRO A 101 -9.57 6.19 5.66
N ALA A 102 -8.85 6.77 6.63
CA ALA A 102 -9.26 8.02 7.28
C ALA A 102 -9.21 9.20 6.28
N PHE A 103 -8.11 9.29 5.52
CA PHE A 103 -7.97 10.31 4.49
C PHE A 103 -8.94 10.10 3.31
N THR A 104 -9.17 8.85 2.90
CA THR A 104 -10.16 8.53 1.86
C THR A 104 -11.56 8.98 2.30
N ALA A 105 -11.93 8.75 3.57
CA ALA A 105 -13.21 9.23 4.12
C ALA A 105 -13.29 10.77 4.18
N LEU A 106 -12.19 11.44 4.53
CA LEU A 106 -12.10 12.90 4.52
C LEU A 106 -12.27 13.46 3.11
N PHE A 107 -11.58 12.90 2.10
CA PHE A 107 -11.73 13.34 0.72
C PHE A 107 -13.10 13.05 0.13
N ALA A 108 -13.69 11.90 0.44
CA ALA A 108 -15.07 11.61 0.06
C ALA A 108 -16.03 12.67 0.60
N ALA A 109 -15.84 13.09 1.86
CA ALA A 109 -16.66 14.14 2.46
C ALA A 109 -16.46 15.51 1.81
N LEU A 110 -15.22 15.90 1.56
CA LEU A 110 -14.88 17.20 0.97
C LEU A 110 -15.30 17.30 -0.50
N LEU A 111 -14.99 16.25 -1.31
CA LEU A 111 -15.22 16.26 -2.75
C LEU A 111 -16.67 15.90 -3.11
N LEU A 112 -17.26 14.94 -2.39
CA LEU A 112 -18.64 14.48 -2.64
C LEU A 112 -19.66 15.16 -1.75
N LYS A 113 -19.23 16.14 -0.92
CA LYS A 113 -20.07 16.87 0.04
C LYS A 113 -20.88 15.94 0.97
N GLU A 114 -20.33 14.76 1.26
CA GLU A 114 -20.93 13.83 2.21
C GLU A 114 -20.82 14.39 3.63
N ARG A 115 -21.91 14.32 4.42
CA ARG A 115 -21.87 14.75 5.83
C ARG A 115 -21.04 13.75 6.64
N LEU A 116 -19.91 14.23 7.17
CA LEU A 116 -19.15 13.49 8.18
C LEU A 116 -19.92 13.55 9.50
N GLY A 117 -20.41 12.40 9.96
CA GLY A 117 -20.92 12.31 11.34
C GLY A 117 -19.80 12.51 12.36
N ALA A 118 -20.13 13.03 13.54
CA ALA A 118 -19.15 13.33 14.60
C ALA A 118 -18.22 12.15 14.93
N VAL A 119 -18.74 10.92 14.97
CA VAL A 119 -17.97 9.70 15.25
C VAL A 119 -16.89 9.47 14.20
N ARG A 120 -17.20 9.66 12.90
CA ARG A 120 -16.21 9.53 11.82
C ARG A 120 -15.16 10.63 11.86
N ALA A 121 -15.60 11.87 12.12
CA ALA A 121 -14.69 13.01 12.26
C ALA A 121 -13.70 12.79 13.42
N THR A 122 -14.17 12.32 14.56
CA THR A 122 -13.33 11.95 15.72
C THR A 122 -12.36 10.82 15.34
N GLY A 123 -12.83 9.79 14.61
CA GLY A 123 -11.99 8.70 14.14
C GLY A 123 -10.86 9.16 13.22
N ILE A 124 -11.15 10.04 12.27
CA ILE A 124 -10.14 10.67 11.39
C ILE A 124 -9.12 11.45 12.23
N GLY A 125 -9.60 12.29 13.16
CA GLY A 125 -8.75 13.07 14.06
C GLY A 125 -7.79 12.19 14.88
N LEU A 126 -8.30 11.12 15.48
CA LEU A 126 -7.47 10.16 16.23
C LEU A 126 -6.42 9.46 15.36
N SER A 127 -6.80 9.03 14.14
CA SER A 127 -5.84 8.40 13.22
C SER A 127 -4.71 9.35 12.84
N VAL A 128 -5.05 10.60 12.55
CA VAL A 128 -4.06 11.65 12.20
C VAL A 128 -3.17 11.95 13.41
N LEU A 129 -3.76 12.14 14.61
CA LEU A 129 -3.00 12.39 15.84
C LEU A 129 -2.07 11.23 16.16
N GLY A 130 -2.50 9.98 15.97
CA GLY A 130 -1.66 8.80 16.18
C GLY A 130 -0.47 8.75 15.23
N ALA A 131 -0.69 9.02 13.93
CA ALA A 131 0.38 9.09 12.95
C ALA A 131 1.37 10.24 13.27
N LEU A 132 0.86 11.42 13.62
CA LEU A 132 1.68 12.57 14.03
C LEU A 132 2.48 12.29 15.31
N TRP A 133 1.90 11.57 16.28
CA TRP A 133 2.60 11.15 17.50
C TRP A 133 3.79 10.25 17.20
N VAL A 134 3.63 9.28 16.28
CA VAL A 134 4.72 8.41 15.84
C VAL A 134 5.78 9.20 15.10
N LEU A 135 5.37 10.13 14.23
CA LEU A 135 6.28 11.03 13.52
C LEU A 135 7.12 11.88 14.50
N ALA A 136 6.50 12.41 15.53
CA ALA A 136 7.15 13.19 16.58
C ALA A 136 7.97 12.34 17.57
N LYS A 137 8.13 11.02 17.33
CA LYS A 137 8.81 10.07 18.23
C LYS A 137 8.33 10.15 19.68
N GLY A 138 7.03 10.47 19.87
CA GLY A 138 6.42 10.60 21.19
C GLY A 138 6.81 11.86 21.98
N SER A 139 7.45 12.83 21.37
CA SER A 139 7.86 14.08 22.02
C SER A 139 6.96 15.25 21.58
N PRO A 140 6.18 15.87 22.49
CA PRO A 140 5.41 17.07 22.16
C PRO A 140 6.26 18.24 21.67
N THR A 141 7.49 18.37 22.18
CA THR A 141 8.42 19.43 21.76
C THR A 141 8.97 19.16 20.36
N ALA A 142 9.22 17.89 19.99
CA ALA A 142 9.60 17.51 18.65
C ALA A 142 8.47 17.79 17.63
N PHE A 143 7.23 17.84 18.06
CA PHE A 143 6.10 18.23 17.21
C PHE A 143 6.22 19.68 16.69
N PHE A 144 6.70 20.60 17.50
CA PHE A 144 6.88 22.01 17.11
C PHE A 144 8.20 22.27 16.37
N SER A 145 9.17 21.38 16.55
CA SER A 145 10.46 21.41 15.83
C SER A 145 10.51 20.46 14.64
N MET A 146 9.36 19.96 14.20
CA MET A 146 9.26 18.92 13.15
C MET A 146 9.95 19.37 11.86
N SER A 147 11.17 18.94 11.68
CA SER A 147 11.72 18.69 10.36
C SER A 147 11.12 17.35 9.89
N PHE A 148 10.02 17.39 9.11
CA PHE A 148 9.61 16.22 8.36
C PHE A 148 10.77 15.83 7.46
N GLY A 149 11.32 14.65 7.67
CA GLY A 149 12.30 14.10 6.77
C GLY A 149 11.66 13.79 5.41
N LEU A 150 12.50 13.67 4.40
CA LEU A 150 12.04 13.28 3.07
C LEU A 150 11.27 11.96 3.09
N GLY A 151 11.70 11.00 3.91
CA GLY A 151 11.05 9.69 4.01
C GLY A 151 9.59 9.76 4.47
N GLU A 152 9.31 10.54 5.52
CA GLU A 152 7.95 10.74 6.02
C GLU A 152 7.07 11.47 4.99
N LEU A 153 7.62 12.47 4.29
CA LEU A 153 6.90 13.16 3.22
C LEU A 153 6.51 12.19 2.10
N LEU A 154 7.43 11.31 1.67
CA LEU A 154 7.14 10.30 0.65
C LEU A 154 6.02 9.35 1.08
N LEU A 155 6.04 8.91 2.36
CA LEU A 155 4.99 8.04 2.90
C LEU A 155 3.63 8.74 3.03
N VAL A 156 3.61 10.03 3.37
CA VAL A 156 2.37 10.83 3.40
C VAL A 156 1.80 10.99 1.99
N LEU A 157 2.62 11.25 0.98
CA LEU A 157 2.16 11.30 -0.41
C LEU A 157 1.53 9.98 -0.86
N CYS A 158 2.02 8.84 -0.39
CA CYS A 158 1.41 7.54 -0.66
C CYS A 158 -0.05 7.46 -0.22
N ILE A 159 -0.44 8.14 0.88
CA ILE A 159 -1.81 8.15 1.40
C ILE A 159 -2.78 8.72 0.36
N PHE A 160 -2.41 9.85 -0.24
CA PHE A 160 -3.24 10.52 -1.26
C PHE A 160 -3.35 9.69 -2.54
N ILE A 161 -2.20 9.16 -3.00
CA ILE A 161 -2.12 8.36 -4.23
C ILE A 161 -2.95 7.08 -4.09
N TRP A 162 -2.85 6.37 -2.95
CA TRP A 162 -3.64 5.17 -2.69
C TRP A 162 -5.15 5.44 -2.65
N SER A 163 -5.54 6.57 -2.05
CA SER A 163 -6.95 6.97 -2.03
C SER A 163 -7.49 7.18 -3.45
N ALA A 164 -6.76 7.90 -4.29
CA ALA A 164 -7.11 8.10 -5.69
C ALA A 164 -7.14 6.77 -6.47
N TYR A 165 -6.12 5.93 -6.30
CA TYR A 165 -6.03 4.60 -6.90
C TYR A 165 -7.25 3.71 -6.56
N THR A 166 -7.67 3.70 -5.31
CA THR A 166 -8.81 2.90 -4.86
C THR A 166 -10.12 3.37 -5.52
N LEU A 167 -10.34 4.69 -5.58
CA LEU A 167 -11.55 5.25 -6.20
C LEU A 167 -11.58 5.04 -7.71
N LEU A 168 -10.48 5.28 -8.40
CA LEU A 168 -10.36 5.04 -9.85
C LEU A 168 -10.46 3.54 -10.18
N GLY A 169 -9.88 2.68 -9.35
CA GLY A 169 -9.99 1.23 -9.49
C GLY A 169 -11.43 0.74 -9.44
N ARG A 170 -12.26 1.32 -8.58
CA ARG A 170 -13.71 1.03 -8.54
C ARG A 170 -14.40 1.36 -9.86
N VAL A 171 -14.02 2.47 -10.50
CA VAL A 171 -14.57 2.85 -11.81
C VAL A 171 -14.15 1.83 -12.88
N ALA A 172 -12.89 1.40 -12.89
CA ALA A 172 -12.40 0.41 -13.87
C ALA A 172 -13.05 -0.98 -13.71
N LEU A 173 -13.41 -1.37 -12.48
CA LEU A 173 -14.11 -2.64 -12.19
C LEU A 173 -15.54 -2.71 -12.72
N SER A 174 -16.11 -1.61 -13.22
CA SER A 174 -17.41 -1.63 -13.91
C SER A 174 -17.35 -2.37 -15.25
N SER A 175 -16.19 -2.38 -15.91
CA SER A 175 -16.00 -2.99 -17.23
C SER A 175 -14.96 -4.13 -17.27
N LEU A 176 -14.06 -4.19 -16.26
CA LEU A 176 -13.01 -5.20 -16.18
C LEU A 176 -13.26 -6.21 -15.04
N SER A 177 -12.79 -7.46 -15.24
CA SER A 177 -12.70 -8.41 -14.14
C SER A 177 -11.60 -7.99 -13.16
N PRO A 178 -11.69 -8.36 -11.87
CA PRO A 178 -10.61 -8.08 -10.91
C PRO A 178 -9.25 -8.59 -11.37
N LEU A 179 -9.21 -9.78 -11.98
CA LEU A 179 -7.99 -10.38 -12.51
C LEU A 179 -7.44 -9.58 -13.70
N ALA A 180 -8.28 -9.24 -14.68
CA ALA A 180 -7.88 -8.45 -15.84
C ALA A 180 -7.37 -7.05 -15.41
N LEU A 181 -8.12 -6.37 -14.53
CA LEU A 181 -7.69 -5.06 -14.02
C LEU A 181 -6.34 -5.16 -13.33
N THR A 182 -6.17 -6.11 -12.39
CA THR A 182 -4.91 -6.27 -11.67
C THR A 182 -3.76 -6.57 -12.63
N ALA A 183 -3.94 -7.50 -13.58
CA ALA A 183 -2.90 -7.90 -14.53
C ALA A 183 -2.43 -6.73 -15.41
N TYR A 184 -3.39 -6.02 -16.02
CA TYR A 184 -3.05 -4.90 -16.91
C TYR A 184 -2.47 -3.70 -16.17
N VAL A 185 -2.97 -3.38 -14.97
CA VAL A 185 -2.46 -2.30 -14.14
C VAL A 185 -1.03 -2.58 -13.68
N MET A 186 -0.73 -3.84 -13.27
CA MET A 186 0.64 -4.24 -12.91
C MET A 186 1.58 -4.11 -14.11
N ALA A 187 1.19 -4.57 -15.29
CA ALA A 187 1.99 -4.46 -16.50
C ALA A 187 2.24 -3.00 -16.89
N ALA A 188 1.19 -2.17 -16.92
CA ALA A 188 1.30 -0.75 -17.27
C ALA A 188 2.16 0.03 -16.27
N GLY A 189 2.09 -0.32 -14.99
CA GLY A 189 2.84 0.37 -13.93
C GLY A 189 4.28 -0.14 -13.75
N ALA A 190 4.59 -1.36 -14.13
CA ALA A 190 5.95 -1.88 -14.08
C ALA A 190 6.85 -1.23 -15.14
N LEU A 191 6.35 -1.00 -16.34
CA LEU A 191 7.15 -0.51 -17.47
C LEU A 191 7.88 0.81 -17.18
N PRO A 192 7.24 1.86 -16.63
CA PRO A 192 7.94 3.13 -16.36
C PRO A 192 9.04 3.01 -15.31
N THR A 193 8.97 2.03 -14.41
CA THR A 193 10.02 1.82 -13.38
C THR A 193 11.29 1.22 -13.95
N ALA A 194 11.26 0.67 -15.17
CA ALA A 194 12.43 0.13 -15.85
C ALA A 194 13.49 1.21 -16.12
N ILE A 195 13.07 2.44 -16.45
CA ILE A 195 13.99 3.52 -16.76
C ILE A 195 14.85 3.89 -15.54
N PRO A 196 14.30 4.29 -14.38
CA PRO A 196 15.10 4.58 -13.21
C PRO A 196 15.84 3.34 -12.67
N ALA A 197 15.28 2.13 -12.78
CA ALA A 197 15.97 0.90 -12.41
C ALA A 197 17.25 0.67 -13.25
N TRP A 198 17.21 1.00 -14.53
CA TRP A 198 18.39 0.93 -15.40
C TRP A 198 19.52 1.85 -14.91
N PHE A 199 19.18 3.05 -14.45
CA PHE A 199 20.17 4.02 -13.94
C PHE A 199 20.71 3.66 -12.54
N GLU A 200 20.07 2.79 -11.78
CA GLU A 200 20.63 2.26 -10.52
C GLU A 200 21.83 1.33 -10.76
N ASN A 201 22.01 0.83 -12.00
CA ASN A 201 23.13 -0.01 -12.41
C ASN A 201 23.38 -1.19 -11.44
N GLU A 202 22.32 -1.92 -11.12
CA GLU A 202 22.28 -2.92 -10.06
C GLU A 202 23.21 -4.09 -10.33
N ALA A 203 24.10 -4.37 -9.41
CA ALA A 203 25.00 -5.53 -9.46
C ALA A 203 24.29 -6.77 -8.88
N PHE A 204 23.38 -7.39 -9.62
CA PHE A 204 22.57 -8.52 -9.17
C PHE A 204 23.36 -9.71 -8.58
N ALA A 205 24.62 -9.87 -8.98
CA ALA A 205 25.51 -10.87 -8.38
C ALA A 205 25.84 -10.61 -6.89
N ARG A 206 25.62 -9.39 -6.40
CA ARG A 206 25.86 -9.00 -5.01
C ARG A 206 24.58 -9.03 -4.16
N VAL A 207 23.43 -9.23 -4.80
CA VAL A 207 22.15 -9.31 -4.09
C VAL A 207 22.10 -10.58 -3.26
N THR A 208 21.83 -10.44 -1.97
CA THR A 208 21.80 -11.54 -1.02
C THR A 208 20.63 -12.50 -1.28
N TRP A 209 20.76 -13.76 -0.88
CA TRP A 209 19.67 -14.73 -1.02
C TRP A 209 18.44 -14.33 -0.19
N GLN A 210 18.65 -13.66 0.94
CA GLN A 210 17.58 -13.13 1.78
C GLN A 210 16.75 -12.07 1.03
N SER A 211 17.43 -11.17 0.31
CA SER A 211 16.74 -10.17 -0.53
C SER A 211 15.98 -10.80 -1.69
N TRP A 212 16.52 -11.85 -2.32
CA TRP A 212 15.76 -12.60 -3.33
C TRP A 212 14.55 -13.33 -2.76
N ALA A 213 14.67 -13.95 -1.59
CA ALA A 213 13.53 -14.58 -0.90
C ALA A 213 12.47 -13.57 -0.50
N ALA A 214 12.88 -12.41 0.06
CA ALA A 214 11.98 -11.32 0.39
C ALA A 214 11.31 -10.73 -0.86
N LEU A 215 12.02 -10.59 -1.97
CA LEU A 215 11.44 -10.17 -3.24
C LEU A 215 10.40 -11.18 -3.75
N GLY A 216 10.69 -12.49 -3.67
CA GLY A 216 9.73 -13.55 -3.98
C GLY A 216 8.45 -13.46 -3.12
N TYR A 217 8.60 -13.21 -1.81
CA TYR A 217 7.48 -12.92 -0.92
C TYR A 217 6.69 -11.69 -1.39
N LEU A 218 7.39 -10.60 -1.72
CA LEU A 218 6.75 -9.37 -2.21
C LEU A 218 5.98 -9.58 -3.51
N VAL A 219 6.51 -10.40 -4.43
CA VAL A 219 5.83 -10.74 -5.69
C VAL A 219 4.52 -11.46 -5.41
N VAL A 220 4.57 -12.57 -4.69
CA VAL A 220 3.42 -13.47 -4.51
C VAL A 220 2.48 -12.94 -3.42
N PHE A 221 2.98 -12.80 -2.20
CA PHE A 221 2.20 -12.46 -1.02
C PHE A 221 2.08 -10.96 -0.78
N GLY A 222 2.97 -10.14 -1.34
CA GLY A 222 2.87 -8.68 -1.28
C GLY A 222 2.09 -8.08 -2.45
N THR A 223 1.97 -8.78 -3.59
CA THR A 223 1.42 -8.20 -4.81
C THR A 223 0.35 -9.08 -5.46
N VAL A 224 0.68 -10.24 -6.04
CA VAL A 224 -0.24 -11.04 -6.86
C VAL A 224 -1.52 -11.36 -6.10
N ILE A 225 -1.41 -12.03 -4.97
CA ILE A 225 -2.57 -12.49 -4.18
C ILE A 225 -3.32 -11.31 -3.55
N PRO A 226 -2.67 -10.38 -2.83
CA PRO A 226 -3.40 -9.32 -2.13
C PRO A 226 -4.11 -8.34 -3.05
N PHE A 227 -3.49 -7.90 -4.13
CA PHE A 227 -4.13 -6.97 -5.05
C PHE A 227 -5.33 -7.60 -5.77
N LEU A 228 -5.22 -8.88 -6.15
CA LEU A 228 -6.35 -9.60 -6.73
C LEU A 228 -7.50 -9.70 -5.72
N TRP A 229 -7.22 -10.13 -4.49
CA TRP A 229 -8.25 -10.25 -3.45
C TRP A 229 -8.83 -8.89 -3.04
N PHE A 230 -8.01 -7.84 -3.01
CA PHE A 230 -8.49 -6.48 -2.76
C PHE A 230 -9.51 -6.04 -3.82
N TYR A 231 -9.20 -6.22 -5.10
CA TYR A 231 -10.14 -5.86 -6.16
C TYR A 231 -11.35 -6.80 -6.25
N GLU A 232 -11.22 -8.07 -5.90
CA GLU A 232 -12.39 -8.95 -5.68
C GLU A 232 -13.29 -8.38 -4.56
N GLY A 233 -12.69 -7.93 -3.47
CA GLY A 233 -13.37 -7.28 -2.36
C GLY A 233 -14.04 -5.96 -2.75
N VAL A 234 -13.32 -5.09 -3.47
CA VAL A 234 -13.86 -3.81 -3.97
C VAL A 234 -15.05 -4.05 -4.90
N LYS A 235 -14.98 -5.05 -5.77
CA LYS A 235 -16.07 -5.39 -6.69
C LYS A 235 -17.31 -5.92 -5.94
N ALA A 236 -17.12 -6.77 -4.96
CA ALA A 236 -18.21 -7.46 -4.27
C ALA A 236 -18.80 -6.64 -3.10
N LEU A 237 -17.97 -5.95 -2.31
CA LEU A 237 -18.39 -5.24 -1.10
C LEU A 237 -18.40 -3.72 -1.25
N GLY A 238 -17.77 -3.21 -2.31
CA GLY A 238 -17.46 -1.79 -2.49
C GLY A 238 -16.15 -1.36 -1.83
N ALA A 239 -15.57 -0.26 -2.32
CA ALA A 239 -14.25 0.23 -1.91
C ALA A 239 -14.14 0.46 -0.39
N ALA A 240 -15.14 1.10 0.21
CA ALA A 240 -15.12 1.42 1.65
C ALA A 240 -15.06 0.18 2.53
N ARG A 241 -15.88 -0.86 2.25
CA ARG A 241 -15.88 -2.10 3.05
C ARG A 241 -14.64 -2.95 2.82
N ALA A 242 -14.15 -3.04 1.59
CA ALA A 242 -12.90 -3.75 1.29
C ALA A 242 -11.71 -3.10 1.99
N SER A 243 -11.62 -1.76 1.99
CA SER A 243 -10.55 -1.02 2.64
C SER A 243 -10.56 -1.13 4.17
N GLN A 244 -11.67 -1.50 4.81
CA GLN A 244 -11.71 -1.72 6.27
C GLN A 244 -10.74 -2.82 6.72
N PHE A 245 -10.49 -3.83 5.89
CA PHE A 245 -9.54 -4.90 6.21
C PHE A 245 -8.09 -4.41 6.26
N ILE A 246 -7.76 -3.29 5.60
CA ILE A 246 -6.44 -2.65 5.69
C ILE A 246 -6.15 -2.19 7.13
N ASN A 247 -7.17 -1.94 7.95
CA ASN A 247 -7.01 -1.56 9.36
C ASN A 247 -6.33 -2.65 10.22
N LEU A 248 -6.29 -3.89 9.74
CA LEU A 248 -5.54 -4.97 10.39
C LEU A 248 -4.03 -4.88 10.13
N VAL A 249 -3.62 -4.11 9.10
CA VAL A 249 -2.21 -4.00 8.71
C VAL A 249 -1.33 -3.36 9.80
N PRO A 250 -1.68 -2.20 10.42
CA PRO A 250 -0.81 -1.54 11.37
C PRO A 250 -0.34 -2.42 12.54
N PRO A 251 -1.21 -3.07 13.31
CA PRO A 251 -0.77 -3.88 14.44
C PRO A 251 0.08 -5.08 14.01
N LEU A 252 -0.29 -5.71 12.90
CA LEU A 252 0.44 -6.86 12.38
C LEU A 252 1.79 -6.46 11.79
N ALA A 253 1.87 -5.32 11.08
CA ALA A 253 3.11 -4.86 10.47
C ALA A 253 4.11 -4.36 11.51
N VAL A 254 3.66 -3.63 12.53
CA VAL A 254 4.54 -3.22 13.66
C VAL A 254 5.09 -4.47 14.37
N THR A 255 4.24 -5.44 14.67
CA THR A 255 4.68 -6.70 15.29
C THR A 255 5.67 -7.44 14.40
N ALA A 256 5.39 -7.56 13.09
CA ALA A 256 6.29 -8.21 12.14
C ALA A 256 7.65 -7.51 12.03
N SER A 257 7.67 -6.16 12.01
CA SER A 257 8.90 -5.38 11.93
C SER A 257 9.77 -5.56 13.18
N ILE A 258 9.16 -5.55 14.37
CA ILE A 258 9.87 -5.81 15.62
C ILE A 258 10.46 -7.22 15.63
N LEU A 259 9.67 -8.25 15.28
CA LEU A 259 10.09 -9.65 15.34
C LEU A 259 11.10 -10.02 14.25
N ILE A 260 10.97 -9.47 13.03
CA ILE A 260 11.80 -9.84 11.88
C ILE A 260 13.04 -8.97 11.76
N LEU A 261 12.91 -7.66 12.00
CA LEU A 261 14.01 -6.69 11.83
C LEU A 261 14.70 -6.36 13.16
N GLY A 262 14.15 -6.79 14.30
CA GLY A 262 14.69 -6.43 15.62
C GLY A 262 14.50 -4.95 15.96
N GLU A 263 13.52 -4.27 15.37
CA GLU A 263 13.24 -2.86 15.67
C GLU A 263 12.82 -2.68 17.13
N ALA A 264 13.22 -1.57 17.73
CA ALA A 264 12.93 -1.29 19.12
C ALA A 264 11.43 -1.01 19.33
N PHE A 265 10.83 -1.70 20.30
CA PHE A 265 9.49 -1.37 20.77
C PHE A 265 9.53 -0.13 21.65
N THR A 266 9.02 1.00 21.14
CA THR A 266 9.03 2.27 21.87
C THR A 266 7.63 2.61 22.41
N PRO A 267 7.53 3.34 23.55
CA PRO A 267 6.24 3.85 24.03
C PRO A 267 5.52 4.72 23.00
N ALA A 268 6.26 5.43 22.17
CA ALA A 268 5.70 6.24 21.08
C ALA A 268 4.96 5.38 20.04
N LEU A 269 5.52 4.23 19.66
CA LEU A 269 4.87 3.27 18.77
C LEU A 269 3.60 2.70 19.38
N LEU A 270 3.62 2.36 20.68
CA LEU A 270 2.44 1.81 21.38
C LEU A 270 1.28 2.81 21.40
N VAL A 271 1.55 4.04 21.86
CA VAL A 271 0.53 5.10 21.93
C VAL A 271 0.01 5.45 20.53
N GLY A 272 0.94 5.62 19.58
CA GLY A 272 0.57 5.91 18.19
C GLY A 272 -0.27 4.80 17.56
N ALA A 273 0.11 3.53 17.76
CA ALA A 273 -0.66 2.38 17.27
C ALA A 273 -2.07 2.35 17.89
N ALA A 274 -2.20 2.57 19.20
CA ALA A 274 -3.50 2.61 19.87
C ALA A 274 -4.40 3.72 19.30
N LEU A 275 -3.86 4.93 19.09
CA LEU A 275 -4.60 6.05 18.51
C LEU A 275 -5.01 5.78 17.04
N VAL A 276 -4.09 5.26 16.22
CA VAL A 276 -4.38 4.92 14.82
C VAL A 276 -5.46 3.85 14.74
N ILE A 277 -5.34 2.76 15.50
CA ILE A 277 -6.30 1.65 15.49
C ILE A 277 -7.69 2.12 15.98
N ALA A 278 -7.74 2.86 17.10
CA ALA A 278 -8.97 3.42 17.62
C ALA A 278 -9.61 4.38 16.60
N GLY A 279 -8.81 5.25 15.99
CA GLY A 279 -9.26 6.18 14.96
C GLY A 279 -9.83 5.48 13.72
N LEU A 280 -9.14 4.45 13.21
CA LEU A 280 -9.61 3.65 12.09
C LEU A 280 -10.90 2.90 12.41
N TYR A 281 -11.00 2.34 13.63
CA TYR A 281 -12.23 1.69 14.09
C TYR A 281 -13.44 2.65 14.10
N LEU A 282 -13.27 3.86 14.66
CA LEU A 282 -14.33 4.86 14.69
C LEU A 282 -14.70 5.41 13.30
N THR A 283 -13.69 5.62 12.43
CA THR A 283 -13.91 6.09 11.05
C THR A 283 -14.77 5.13 10.25
N ASN A 284 -14.61 3.81 10.49
CA ASN A 284 -15.28 2.76 9.74
C ASN A 284 -16.56 2.22 10.42
N LYS A 285 -16.96 2.77 11.58
CA LYS A 285 -18.18 2.37 12.27
C LYS A 285 -19.39 2.61 11.36
N PRO A 286 -20.25 1.61 11.10
CA PRO A 286 -21.49 1.81 10.33
C PRO A 286 -22.37 2.83 11.02
N LYS A 287 -23.13 3.59 10.19
CA LYS A 287 -24.12 4.56 10.69
C LYS A 287 -25.25 3.83 11.38
#